data_164ad5527bbc8df1e74a354101944814
#
_entry.id   164ad5527bbc8df1e74a354101944814
#
_cell.length_a   1.000
_cell.length_b   1.000
_cell.length_c   1.000
_cell.angle_alpha   90.00
_cell.angle_beta   90.00
_cell.angle_gamma   90.00
#
_symmetry.space_group_name_H-M   'P 1'
#
loop_
_entity.id
_entity.type
_entity.pdbx_description
1 polymer ?
#
loop_
_entity_poly.entity_id
_entity_poly.type
_entity_poly.pdbx_seq_one_letter_code
_entity_poly.pdbx_strand_id
1 'polypeptide(L)'
;MFMVSFRENIKNSLDKSLKDRDEISTATLRLILAAIKDHDIQFRTKKKGDHISDEEILNLLQNMIKQRKESVKIYSEAGRTDLKKREEKEIEIIESFLPKQIKAEELESIIMNSIKELDCQSLKDLGKLISSLKEN
;
A
#
# COMPACT_ATOMS: atom_id res chain seq x y z
N MET A 1 -16.02 -16.02 -0.56
CA MET A 1 -15.42 -14.76 -0.11
C MET A 1 -15.08 -13.89 -1.30
N PHE A 2 -15.77 -12.78 -1.43
CA PHE A 2 -15.55 -11.91 -2.57
C PHE A 2 -14.36 -11.01 -2.31
N MET A 3 -13.29 -11.21 -3.08
CA MET A 3 -12.22 -10.23 -3.11
C MET A 3 -12.71 -9.05 -3.96
N VAL A 4 -13.01 -7.95 -3.30
CA VAL A 4 -13.34 -6.70 -3.99
C VAL A 4 -12.05 -6.22 -4.67
N SER A 5 -12.12 -5.93 -5.96
CA SER A 5 -10.96 -5.43 -6.69
C SER A 5 -10.50 -4.08 -6.14
N PHE A 6 -9.25 -3.72 -6.36
CA PHE A 6 -8.74 -2.39 -5.97
C PHE A 6 -9.59 -1.27 -6.56
N ARG A 7 -10.03 -1.43 -7.81
CA ARG A 7 -10.87 -0.43 -8.49
C ARG A 7 -12.18 -0.19 -7.75
N GLU A 8 -12.86 -1.26 -7.34
CA GLU A 8 -14.12 -1.17 -6.62
C GLU A 8 -13.93 -0.60 -5.23
N ASN A 9 -12.87 -1.02 -4.52
CA ASN A 9 -12.53 -0.46 -3.22
C ASN A 9 -12.30 1.04 -3.29
N ILE A 10 -11.56 1.49 -4.28
CA ILE A 10 -11.27 2.92 -4.48
C ILE A 10 -12.55 3.69 -4.80
N LYS A 11 -13.40 3.17 -5.68
CA LYS A 11 -14.68 3.78 -6.02
C LYS A 11 -15.60 3.88 -4.80
N ASN A 12 -15.70 2.81 -4.02
CA ASN A 12 -16.53 2.77 -2.81
C ASN A 12 -16.02 3.78 -1.78
N SER A 13 -14.71 3.88 -1.63
CA SER A 13 -14.09 4.86 -0.73
C SER A 13 -14.36 6.29 -1.20
N LEU A 14 -14.36 6.53 -2.51
CA LEU A 14 -14.70 7.84 -3.06
C LEU A 14 -16.14 8.21 -2.73
N ASP A 15 -17.08 7.30 -2.93
CA ASP A 15 -18.49 7.52 -2.61
C ASP A 15 -18.67 7.84 -1.12
N LYS A 16 -17.97 7.12 -0.26
CA LYS A 16 -17.99 7.36 1.18
C LYS A 16 -17.41 8.74 1.52
N SER A 17 -16.28 9.11 0.92
CA SER A 17 -15.67 10.41 1.18
C SER A 17 -16.54 11.58 0.73
N LEU A 18 -17.29 11.41 -0.36
CA LEU A 18 -18.26 12.39 -0.82
C LEU A 18 -19.40 12.55 0.16
N LYS A 19 -19.91 11.45 0.72
CA LYS A 19 -20.97 11.47 1.74
C LYS A 19 -20.48 12.14 3.04
N ASP A 20 -19.25 11.85 3.43
CA ASP A 20 -18.64 12.39 4.64
C ASP A 20 -18.12 13.82 4.46
N ARG A 21 -18.15 14.35 3.25
CA ARG A 21 -17.62 15.67 2.89
C ARG A 21 -16.14 15.82 3.23
N ASP A 22 -15.38 14.73 3.08
CA ASP A 22 -13.92 14.73 3.28
C ASP A 22 -13.24 15.16 2.00
N GLU A 23 -12.88 16.44 1.92
CA GLU A 23 -12.30 17.04 0.73
C GLU A 23 -10.95 16.44 0.34
N ILE A 24 -10.10 16.17 1.32
CA ILE A 24 -8.75 15.63 1.07
C ILE A 24 -8.85 14.22 0.53
N SER A 25 -9.65 13.38 1.16
CA SER A 25 -9.89 12.01 0.71
C SER A 25 -10.50 11.98 -0.68
N THR A 26 -11.49 12.82 -0.93
CA THR A 26 -12.15 12.94 -2.24
C THR A 26 -11.16 13.32 -3.33
N ALA A 27 -10.35 14.34 -3.09
CA ALA A 27 -9.34 14.81 -4.05
C ALA A 27 -8.29 13.73 -4.32
N THR A 28 -7.81 13.07 -3.27
CA THR A 28 -6.80 12.02 -3.39
C THR A 28 -7.34 10.81 -4.16
N LEU A 29 -8.55 10.37 -3.85
CA LEU A 29 -9.18 9.24 -4.53
C LEU A 29 -9.47 9.54 -5.99
N ARG A 30 -9.85 10.75 -6.32
CA ARG A 30 -10.02 11.19 -7.71
C ARG A 30 -8.70 11.17 -8.47
N LEU A 31 -7.61 11.58 -7.85
CA LEU A 31 -6.27 11.50 -8.45
C LEU A 31 -5.87 10.05 -8.72
N ILE A 32 -6.14 9.15 -7.78
CA ILE A 32 -5.86 7.72 -7.96
C ILE A 32 -6.65 7.17 -9.14
N LEU A 33 -7.94 7.43 -9.20
CA LEU A 33 -8.80 6.94 -10.29
C LEU A 33 -8.40 7.51 -11.64
N ALA A 34 -8.01 8.78 -11.69
CA ALA A 34 -7.52 9.41 -12.91
C ALA A 34 -6.22 8.77 -13.38
N ALA A 35 -5.29 8.48 -12.47
CA ALA A 35 -4.04 7.81 -12.79
C ALA A 35 -4.27 6.38 -13.30
N ILE A 36 -5.18 5.64 -12.68
CA ILE A 36 -5.57 4.30 -13.14
C ILE A 36 -6.15 4.38 -14.55
N LYS A 37 -7.03 5.34 -14.81
CA LYS A 37 -7.62 5.54 -16.13
C LYS A 37 -6.58 5.84 -17.19
N ASP A 38 -5.62 6.70 -16.88
CA ASP A 38 -4.53 7.02 -17.80
C ASP A 38 -3.70 5.78 -18.13
N HIS A 39 -3.38 4.97 -17.13
CA HIS A 39 -2.66 3.70 -17.34
C HIS A 39 -3.49 2.71 -18.16
N ASP A 40 -4.80 2.64 -17.93
CA ASP A 40 -5.70 1.81 -18.73
C ASP A 40 -5.68 2.21 -20.20
N ILE A 41 -5.70 3.51 -20.48
CA ILE A 41 -5.67 4.06 -21.84
C ILE A 41 -4.35 3.68 -22.53
N GLN A 42 -3.22 3.87 -21.84
CA GLN A 42 -1.91 3.48 -22.36
C GLN A 42 -1.82 1.98 -22.60
N PHE A 43 -2.38 1.18 -21.73
CA PHE A 43 -2.41 -0.28 -21.83
C PHE A 43 -3.19 -0.74 -23.07
N ARG A 44 -4.33 -0.13 -23.34
CA ARG A 44 -5.14 -0.39 -24.55
C ARG A 44 -4.39 0.00 -25.81
N THR A 45 -3.71 1.15 -25.78
CA THR A 45 -2.93 1.64 -26.92
C THR A 45 -1.81 0.66 -27.29
N LYS A 46 -1.21 0.02 -26.29
CA LYS A 46 -0.18 -1.01 -26.50
C LYS A 46 -0.75 -2.39 -26.82
N LYS A 47 -2.06 -2.50 -26.98
CA LYS A 47 -2.80 -3.75 -27.28
C LYS A 47 -2.54 -4.88 -26.29
N LYS A 48 -2.33 -4.55 -25.03
CA LYS A 48 -2.09 -5.53 -23.96
C LYS A 48 -3.36 -5.97 -23.25
N GLY A 49 -4.50 -5.34 -23.52
CA GLY A 49 -5.79 -5.62 -22.90
C GLY A 49 -6.60 -4.35 -22.66
N ASP A 50 -7.72 -4.47 -21.95
CA ASP A 50 -8.62 -3.34 -21.69
C ASP A 50 -8.28 -2.57 -20.41
N HIS A 51 -7.76 -3.27 -19.42
CA HIS A 51 -7.49 -2.71 -18.09
C HIS A 51 -6.19 -3.24 -17.54
N ILE A 52 -5.50 -2.39 -16.76
CA ILE A 52 -4.32 -2.84 -16.01
C ILE A 52 -4.75 -3.78 -14.88
N SER A 53 -3.86 -4.69 -14.51
CA SER A 53 -4.10 -5.66 -13.43
C SER A 53 -4.05 -5.00 -12.06
N ASP A 54 -4.55 -5.72 -11.04
CA ASP A 54 -4.45 -5.28 -9.65
C ASP A 54 -2.99 -5.12 -9.22
N GLU A 55 -2.09 -5.96 -9.70
CA GLU A 55 -0.66 -5.84 -9.45
C GLU A 55 -0.09 -4.53 -9.98
N GLU A 56 -0.49 -4.13 -11.18
CA GLU A 56 -0.07 -2.87 -11.77
C GLU A 56 -0.66 -1.68 -11.02
N ILE A 57 -1.90 -1.79 -10.55
CA ILE A 57 -2.51 -0.77 -9.69
C ILE A 57 -1.72 -0.64 -8.38
N LEU A 58 -1.33 -1.76 -7.79
CA LEU A 58 -0.51 -1.78 -6.58
C LEU A 58 0.81 -1.03 -6.80
N ASN A 59 1.49 -1.30 -7.90
CA ASN A 59 2.72 -0.61 -8.27
C ASN A 59 2.50 0.89 -8.46
N LEU A 60 1.40 1.25 -9.09
CA LEU A 60 1.01 2.66 -9.28
C LEU A 60 0.83 3.36 -7.93
N LEU A 61 0.12 2.74 -7.01
CA LEU A 61 -0.10 3.29 -5.67
C LEU A 61 1.21 3.45 -4.91
N GLN A 62 2.11 2.48 -5.00
CA GLN A 62 3.42 2.54 -4.37
C GLN A 62 4.26 3.70 -4.92
N ASN A 63 4.22 3.93 -6.22
CA ASN A 63 4.90 5.05 -6.86
C ASN A 63 4.32 6.39 -6.41
N MET A 64 3.00 6.48 -6.30
CA MET A 64 2.33 7.68 -5.81
C MET A 64 2.76 8.01 -4.37
N ILE A 65 2.87 7.00 -3.52
CA ILE A 65 3.36 7.16 -2.14
C ILE A 65 4.80 7.63 -2.14
N LYS A 66 5.64 7.03 -2.95
CA LYS A 66 7.06 7.41 -3.05
C LYS A 66 7.24 8.88 -3.42
N GLN A 67 6.50 9.33 -4.44
CA GLN A 67 6.55 10.72 -4.87
C GLN A 67 6.11 11.67 -3.76
N ARG A 68 5.08 11.31 -3.02
CA ARG A 68 4.58 12.12 -1.91
C ARG A 68 5.53 12.15 -0.73
N LYS A 69 6.21 11.06 -0.44
CA LYS A 69 7.25 11.03 0.60
C LYS A 69 8.42 11.95 0.26
N GLU A 70 8.79 12.02 -0.99
CA GLU A 70 9.80 12.97 -1.47
C GLU A 70 9.31 14.42 -1.28
N SER A 71 8.05 14.68 -1.59
CA SER A 71 7.44 16.00 -1.35
C SER A 71 7.40 16.36 0.13
N VAL A 72 7.05 15.42 0.99
CA VAL A 72 7.06 15.63 2.45
C VAL A 72 8.44 16.05 2.92
N LYS A 73 9.48 15.41 2.42
CA LYS A 73 10.86 15.74 2.76
C LYS A 73 11.20 17.16 2.34
N ILE A 74 10.84 17.55 1.13
CA ILE A 74 11.07 18.90 0.59
C ILE A 74 10.33 19.93 1.41
N TYR A 75 9.06 19.71 1.72
CA TYR A 75 8.25 20.63 2.52
C TYR A 75 8.76 20.74 3.96
N SER A 76 9.25 19.66 4.52
CA SER A 76 9.86 19.65 5.85
C SER A 76 11.10 20.53 5.89
N GLU A 77 11.96 20.41 4.89
CA GLU A 77 13.17 21.24 4.76
C GLU A 77 12.85 22.72 4.52
N ALA A 78 11.76 22.99 3.80
CA ALA A 78 11.31 24.35 3.51
C ALA A 78 10.49 24.98 4.63
N GLY A 79 10.21 24.26 5.70
CA GLY A 79 9.39 24.74 6.82
C GLY A 79 7.89 24.89 6.50
N ARG A 80 7.42 24.25 5.42
CA ARG A 80 6.02 24.30 5.01
C ARG A 80 5.20 23.19 5.65
N THR A 81 4.93 23.34 6.94
CA THR A 81 4.23 22.35 7.75
C THR A 81 2.81 22.08 7.24
N ASP A 82 2.13 23.08 6.71
CA ASP A 82 0.79 22.98 6.14
C ASP A 82 0.75 22.01 4.95
N LEU A 83 1.66 22.16 4.00
CA LEU A 83 1.77 21.30 2.82
C LEU A 83 2.27 19.91 3.19
N LYS A 84 3.19 19.82 4.14
CA LYS A 84 3.69 18.55 4.65
C LYS A 84 2.57 17.69 5.23
N LYS A 85 1.72 18.26 6.09
CA LYS A 85 0.59 17.57 6.71
C LYS A 85 -0.40 17.07 5.67
N ARG A 86 -0.65 17.85 4.65
CA ARG A 86 -1.55 17.47 3.55
C ARG A 86 -1.00 16.26 2.79
N GLU A 87 0.28 16.29 2.43
CA GLU A 87 0.92 15.17 1.75
C GLU A 87 0.93 13.90 2.60
N GLU A 88 1.19 14.03 3.90
CA GLU A 88 1.15 12.91 4.83
C GLU A 88 -0.25 12.29 4.90
N LYS A 89 -1.28 13.11 4.89
CA LYS A 89 -2.67 12.62 4.89
C LYS A 89 -3.01 11.90 3.58
N GLU A 90 -2.55 12.42 2.45
CA GLU A 90 -2.71 11.77 1.16
C GLU A 90 -2.01 10.40 1.14
N ILE A 91 -0.81 10.31 1.72
CA ILE A 91 -0.09 9.05 1.86
C ILE A 91 -0.91 8.05 2.68
N GLU A 92 -1.46 8.45 3.81
CA GLU A 92 -2.31 7.57 4.63
C GLU A 92 -3.50 7.01 3.84
N ILE A 93 -4.14 7.84 3.05
CA ILE A 93 -5.29 7.44 2.23
C ILE A 93 -4.86 6.40 1.20
N ILE A 94 -3.76 6.63 0.51
CA ILE A 94 -3.23 5.70 -0.49
C ILE A 94 -2.80 4.39 0.17
N GLU A 95 -2.08 4.46 1.29
CA GLU A 95 -1.61 3.28 2.03
C GLU A 95 -2.76 2.40 2.54
N SER A 96 -3.94 2.98 2.76
CA SER A 96 -5.09 2.21 3.22
C SER A 96 -5.55 1.17 2.21
N PHE A 97 -5.19 1.31 0.93
CA PHE A 97 -5.51 0.35 -0.12
C PHE A 97 -4.42 -0.70 -0.34
N LEU A 98 -3.24 -0.51 0.25
CA LEU A 98 -2.15 -1.46 0.12
C LEU A 98 -2.30 -2.61 1.11
N PRO A 99 -1.83 -3.82 0.76
CA PRO A 99 -1.75 -4.90 1.74
C PRO A 99 -0.87 -4.47 2.90
N LYS A 100 -1.20 -4.91 4.11
CA LYS A 100 -0.38 -4.63 5.28
C LYS A 100 1.02 -5.18 5.05
N GLN A 101 1.99 -4.28 4.91
CA GLN A 101 3.39 -4.68 4.91
C GLN A 101 3.83 -4.86 6.36
N ILE A 102 4.31 -6.06 6.68
CA ILE A 102 4.90 -6.31 7.97
C ILE A 102 6.23 -5.59 7.99
N LYS A 103 6.40 -4.64 8.91
CA LYS A 103 7.68 -3.94 9.08
C LYS A 103 8.75 -4.95 9.52
N ALA A 104 10.01 -4.71 9.14
CA ALA A 104 11.11 -5.62 9.49
C ALA A 104 11.15 -5.91 11.00
N GLU A 105 10.89 -4.92 11.84
CA GLU A 105 10.84 -5.08 13.29
C GLU A 105 9.72 -6.02 13.74
N GLU A 106 8.54 -5.92 13.12
CA GLU A 106 7.42 -6.80 13.41
C GLU A 106 7.71 -8.23 12.95
N LEU A 107 8.36 -8.36 11.80
CA LEU A 107 8.78 -9.67 11.29
C LEU A 107 9.80 -10.33 12.24
N GLU A 108 10.77 -9.58 12.74
CA GLU A 108 11.73 -10.08 13.73
C GLU A 108 11.03 -10.52 15.01
N SER A 109 10.05 -9.75 15.50
CA SER A 109 9.26 -10.11 16.68
C SER A 109 8.48 -11.40 16.46
N ILE A 110 7.86 -11.57 15.30
CA ILE A 110 7.12 -12.79 14.95
C ILE A 110 8.07 -13.99 14.93
N ILE A 111 9.23 -13.83 14.30
CA ILE A 111 10.24 -14.88 14.22
C ILE A 111 10.76 -15.24 15.61
N MET A 112 11.08 -14.27 16.45
CA MET A 112 11.55 -14.50 17.81
C MET A 112 10.50 -15.16 18.69
N ASN A 113 9.24 -14.77 18.58
CA ASN A 113 8.15 -15.41 19.30
C ASN A 113 7.94 -16.87 18.85
N SER A 114 8.05 -17.12 17.56
CA SER A 114 7.95 -18.48 17.01
C SER A 114 9.12 -19.34 17.50
N ILE A 115 10.32 -18.79 17.57
CA ILE A 115 11.49 -19.47 18.12
C ILE A 115 11.28 -19.78 19.60
N LYS A 116 10.76 -18.85 20.38
CA LYS A 116 10.50 -19.07 21.82
C LYS A 116 9.46 -20.17 22.04
N GLU A 117 8.39 -20.20 21.25
CA GLU A 117 7.38 -21.24 21.33
C GLU A 117 7.94 -22.62 21.00
N LEU A 118 8.85 -22.70 20.03
CA LEU A 118 9.48 -23.92 19.58
C LEU A 118 10.69 -24.33 20.43
N ASP A 119 11.37 -23.38 21.03
CA ASP A 119 12.61 -23.57 21.80
C ASP A 119 12.38 -24.32 23.13
N CYS A 120 11.14 -24.31 23.63
CA CYS A 120 10.76 -25.17 24.74
C CYS A 120 10.91 -26.65 24.35
N GLN A 121 11.18 -26.99 23.12
CA GLN A 121 11.22 -28.36 22.64
C GLN A 121 12.59 -28.89 22.27
N SER A 122 13.46 -28.19 21.67
CA SER A 122 14.88 -28.49 21.48
C SER A 122 15.54 -27.71 20.33
N LEU A 123 16.86 -27.61 20.37
CA LEU A 123 17.69 -27.06 19.29
C LEU A 123 17.55 -27.81 17.96
N LYS A 124 17.07 -29.05 17.98
CA LYS A 124 16.80 -29.81 16.75
C LYS A 124 15.68 -29.27 15.93
N ASP A 125 14.69 -28.66 16.56
CA ASP A 125 13.55 -28.05 15.87
C ASP A 125 13.90 -26.70 15.24
N LEU A 126 14.98 -26.07 15.69
CA LEU A 126 15.47 -24.84 15.10
C LEU A 126 15.92 -25.05 13.65
N GLY A 127 16.60 -26.16 13.38
CA GLY A 127 17.01 -26.51 12.01
C GLY A 127 15.80 -26.74 11.10
N LYS A 128 14.77 -27.39 11.61
CA LYS A 128 13.52 -27.61 10.86
C LYS A 128 12.78 -26.31 10.60
N LEU A 129 12.75 -25.42 11.57
CA LEU A 129 12.11 -24.11 11.43
C LEU A 129 12.82 -23.28 10.36
N ILE A 130 14.13 -23.23 10.37
CA ILE A 130 14.93 -22.51 9.38
C ILE A 130 14.71 -23.09 7.98
N SER A 131 14.68 -24.42 7.84
CA SER A 131 14.39 -25.09 6.58
C SER A 131 12.99 -24.74 6.08
N SER A 132 11.99 -24.74 6.95
CA SER A 132 10.62 -24.39 6.62
C SER A 132 10.50 -22.95 6.14
N LEU A 133 11.22 -22.03 6.76
CA LEU A 133 11.24 -20.61 6.34
C LEU A 133 11.93 -20.41 5.00
N LYS A 134 12.93 -21.21 4.69
CA LYS A 134 13.62 -21.13 3.39
C LYS A 134 12.86 -21.75 2.24
N GLU A 135 11.97 -22.70 2.50
CA GLU A 135 11.15 -23.36 1.48
C GLU A 135 9.94 -22.49 1.07
N ASN A 136 9.61 -21.50 1.84
CA ASN A 136 8.59 -20.53 1.53
C ASN A 136 9.20 -19.24 1.01
#